data_8cde8e3f3c69622cabf66a3f0da8c8ba
#
_entry.id   8cde8e3f3c69622cabf66a3f0da8c8ba
#
_cell.length_a   1.000
_cell.length_b   1.000
_cell.length_c   1.000
_cell.angle_alpha   90.00
_cell.angle_beta   90.00
_cell.angle_gamma   90.00
#
_symmetry.space_group_name_H-M   'P 1'
#
loop_
_entity.id
_entity.type
_entity.pdbx_description
1 polymer ?
#
loop_
_entity_poly.entity_id
_entity_poly.type
_entity_poly.pdbx_seq_one_letter_code
_entity_poly.pdbx_strand_id
1 'polypeptide(L)'
;MLEFPMIYSINYDLNKPGQNYEELYKAIKSLGAWWHHLDSTWLVDTNLSANEIWAQLKPHTDKNDNVLVVGLTRDYAGWLPQKAWDWIDTRSAKMAA
;
A
#
# COMPACT_ATOMS: atom_id res chain seq x y z
N MET A 1 -0.80 -1.73 -16.19
CA MET A 1 -0.61 -0.37 -15.66
C MET A 1 -1.88 0.45 -15.87
N LEU A 2 -2.27 1.24 -14.89
CA LEU A 2 -3.44 2.11 -15.01
C LEU A 2 -3.05 3.43 -15.67
N GLU A 3 -3.99 4.05 -16.36
CA GLU A 3 -3.78 5.34 -17.01
C GLU A 3 -3.56 6.47 -16.00
N PHE A 4 -4.25 6.41 -14.86
CA PHE A 4 -4.15 7.41 -13.80
C PHE A 4 -3.61 6.78 -12.52
N PRO A 5 -2.81 7.54 -11.74
CA PRO A 5 -2.35 7.02 -10.47
C PRO A 5 -3.52 6.82 -9.49
N MET A 6 -3.35 5.84 -8.63
CA MET A 6 -4.28 5.59 -7.53
C MET A 6 -3.49 5.38 -6.24
N ILE A 7 -4.16 5.66 -5.13
CA ILE A 7 -3.64 5.27 -3.82
C ILE A 7 -4.16 3.87 -3.53
N TYR A 8 -3.26 2.98 -3.14
CA TYR A 8 -3.61 1.64 -2.66
C TYR A 8 -3.25 1.53 -1.19
N SER A 9 -4.10 0.88 -0.42
CA SER A 9 -3.69 0.42 0.90
C SER A 9 -3.19 -1.03 0.77
N ILE A 10 -2.03 -1.29 1.34
CA ILE A 10 -1.44 -2.62 1.41
C ILE A 10 -1.50 -3.02 2.87
N ASN A 11 -2.30 -4.04 3.14
CA ASN A 11 -2.61 -4.50 4.49
C ASN A 11 -2.08 -5.91 4.65
N TYR A 12 -1.45 -6.21 5.77
CA TYR A 12 -0.89 -7.54 5.96
C TYR A 12 -1.00 -8.00 7.40
N ASP A 13 -0.97 -9.31 7.53
CA ASP A 13 -0.83 -10.01 8.79
C ASP A 13 0.30 -11.01 8.56
N LEU A 14 1.49 -10.73 9.10
CA LEU A 14 2.71 -11.48 8.84
C LEU A 14 2.91 -12.50 9.96
N ASN A 15 2.84 -13.78 9.62
CA ASN A 15 2.65 -14.86 10.59
C ASN A 15 3.77 -15.89 10.61
N LYS A 16 4.95 -15.57 10.06
CA LYS A 16 6.10 -16.48 10.14
C LYS A 16 7.06 -16.02 11.25
N PRO A 17 7.08 -16.67 12.41
CA PRO A 17 7.96 -16.29 13.50
C PRO A 17 9.43 -16.29 13.06
N GLY A 18 10.20 -15.29 13.49
CA GLY A 18 11.61 -15.18 13.15
C GLY A 18 11.90 -14.76 11.72
N GLN A 19 10.89 -14.58 10.88
CA GLN A 19 11.07 -14.10 9.52
C GLN A 19 11.45 -12.63 9.50
N ASN A 20 12.47 -12.29 8.73
CA ASN A 20 12.81 -10.91 8.45
C ASN A 20 12.08 -10.49 7.17
N TYR A 21 11.17 -9.52 7.28
CA TYR A 21 10.36 -9.06 6.16
C TYR A 21 10.95 -7.83 5.45
N GLU A 22 12.24 -7.57 5.60
CA GLU A 22 12.90 -6.43 4.97
C GLU A 22 12.71 -6.37 3.46
N GLU A 23 12.77 -7.53 2.79
CA GLU A 23 12.60 -7.57 1.34
C GLU A 23 11.17 -7.22 0.92
N LEU A 24 10.18 -7.60 1.74
CA LEU A 24 8.80 -7.20 1.51
C LEU A 24 8.64 -5.68 1.62
N TYR A 25 9.22 -5.09 2.66
CA TYR A 25 9.14 -3.64 2.86
C TYR A 25 9.85 -2.88 1.73
N LYS A 26 10.99 -3.36 1.28
CA LYS A 26 11.69 -2.79 0.13
C LYS A 26 10.85 -2.87 -1.15
N ALA A 27 10.17 -4.00 -1.36
CA ALA A 27 9.30 -4.17 -2.52
C ALA A 27 8.13 -3.18 -2.47
N ILE A 28 7.52 -2.99 -1.30
CA ILE A 28 6.45 -2.00 -1.13
C ILE A 28 6.96 -0.59 -1.46
N LYS A 29 8.11 -0.22 -0.92
CA LYS A 29 8.70 1.10 -1.14
C LYS A 29 9.04 1.36 -2.61
N SER A 30 9.29 0.31 -3.37
CA SER A 30 9.63 0.43 -4.80
C SER A 30 8.42 0.64 -5.71
N LEU A 31 7.20 0.50 -5.20
CA LEU A 31 5.98 0.60 -6.02
C LEU A 31 5.65 2.03 -6.44
N GLY A 32 6.08 3.01 -5.69
CA GLY A 32 5.81 4.42 -5.95
C GLY A 32 6.01 5.25 -4.68
N ALA A 33 5.42 6.43 -4.62
CA ALA A 33 5.43 7.21 -3.39
C ALA A 33 4.65 6.47 -2.31
N TRP A 34 5.16 6.48 -1.09
CA TRP A 34 4.58 5.68 -0.01
C TRP A 34 4.46 6.46 1.28
N TRP A 35 3.54 5.99 2.14
CA TRP A 35 3.35 6.47 3.49
C TRP A 35 3.12 5.27 4.40
N HIS A 36 3.80 5.24 5.55
CA HIS A 36 3.69 4.14 6.49
C HIS A 36 3.72 4.67 7.92
N HIS A 37 2.57 4.71 8.56
CA HIS A 37 2.41 5.12 9.95
C HIS A 37 1.63 4.07 10.76
N LEU A 38 0.69 3.39 10.12
CA LEU A 38 -0.03 2.28 10.74
C LEU A 38 0.83 1.02 10.62
N ASP A 39 0.94 0.25 11.69
CA ASP A 39 1.90 -0.87 11.78
C ASP A 39 1.77 -1.87 10.63
N SER A 40 0.56 -2.25 10.28
CA SER A 40 0.29 -3.31 9.29
C SER A 40 -0.31 -2.78 8.00
N THR A 41 -0.23 -1.49 7.76
CA THR A 41 -0.83 -0.87 6.59
C THR A 41 0.10 0.18 6.00
N TRP A 42 0.32 0.06 4.70
CA TRP A 42 1.04 1.04 3.90
C TRP A 42 0.09 1.67 2.91
N LEU A 43 0.31 2.93 2.58
CA LEU A 43 -0.33 3.57 1.44
C LEU A 43 0.71 3.80 0.37
N VAL A 44 0.38 3.51 -0.88
CA VAL A 44 1.26 3.76 -2.03
C VAL A 44 0.48 4.43 -3.14
N ASP A 45 1.12 5.40 -3.77
CA ASP A 45 0.59 6.11 -4.94
C ASP A 45 1.31 5.56 -6.17
N THR A 46 0.58 4.86 -7.03
CA THR A 46 1.17 4.15 -8.16
C THR A 46 0.19 4.04 -9.32
N ASN A 47 0.73 3.80 -10.51
CA ASN A 47 -0.05 3.50 -11.71
C ASN A 47 -0.29 2.00 -11.90
N LEU A 48 0.21 1.16 -11.01
CA LEU A 48 0.01 -0.28 -11.08
C LEU A 48 -1.40 -0.64 -10.65
N SER A 49 -1.91 -1.77 -11.15
CA SER A 49 -3.15 -2.36 -10.65
C SER A 49 -2.90 -3.14 -9.37
N ALA A 50 -3.96 -3.50 -8.65
CA ALA A 50 -3.84 -4.33 -7.46
C ALA A 50 -3.18 -5.67 -7.77
N ASN A 51 -3.53 -6.30 -8.90
CA ASN A 51 -2.91 -7.55 -9.32
C ASN A 51 -1.41 -7.40 -9.61
N GLU A 52 -1.03 -6.30 -10.26
CA GLU A 52 0.38 -6.02 -10.52
C GLU A 52 1.17 -5.78 -9.23
N ILE A 53 0.57 -5.07 -8.28
CA ILE A 53 1.18 -4.86 -6.97
C ILE A 53 1.38 -6.21 -6.27
N TRP A 54 0.33 -7.02 -6.20
CA TRP A 54 0.42 -8.33 -5.55
C TRP A 54 1.47 -9.22 -6.20
N ALA A 55 1.56 -9.20 -7.53
CA ALA A 55 2.57 -9.98 -8.25
C ALA A 55 4.00 -9.61 -7.82
N GLN A 56 4.24 -8.34 -7.51
CA GLN A 56 5.55 -7.91 -7.05
C GLN A 56 5.81 -8.23 -5.57
N LEU A 57 4.78 -8.29 -4.74
CA LEU A 57 4.92 -8.55 -3.31
C LEU A 57 4.97 -10.03 -2.97
N LYS A 58 4.25 -10.85 -3.74
CA LYS A 58 4.06 -12.28 -3.45
C LYS A 58 5.37 -13.03 -3.19
N PRO A 59 6.46 -12.85 -3.99
CA PRO A 59 7.70 -13.58 -3.75
C PRO A 59 8.34 -13.32 -2.39
N HIS A 60 7.96 -12.23 -1.72
CA HIS A 60 8.56 -11.83 -0.44
C HIS A 60 7.67 -12.18 0.76
N THR A 61 6.62 -12.94 0.53
CA THR A 61 5.68 -13.37 1.57
C THR A 61 5.80 -14.87 1.82
N ASP A 62 5.34 -15.30 2.98
CA ASP A 62 5.24 -16.71 3.33
C ASP A 62 3.80 -17.19 3.13
N LYS A 63 3.61 -18.49 2.94
CA LYS A 63 2.27 -19.07 2.73
C LYS A 63 1.31 -18.84 3.91
N ASN A 64 1.86 -18.58 5.10
CA ASN A 64 1.07 -18.30 6.30
C ASN A 64 0.74 -16.82 6.48
N ASP A 65 1.26 -15.96 5.60
CA ASP A 65 0.98 -14.54 5.65
C ASP A 65 -0.32 -14.23 4.92
N ASN A 66 -1.00 -13.20 5.38
CA ASN A 66 -2.17 -12.67 4.68
C ASN A 66 -1.84 -11.27 4.18
N VAL A 67 -2.20 -10.98 2.94
CA VAL A 67 -1.98 -9.66 2.33
C VAL A 67 -3.24 -9.26 1.55
N LEU A 68 -3.67 -8.03 1.73
CA LEU A 68 -4.79 -7.46 0.98
C LEU A 68 -4.36 -6.13 0.39
N VAL A 69 -4.51 -6.01 -0.92
CA VAL A 69 -4.23 -4.76 -1.66
C VAL A 69 -5.57 -4.20 -2.12
N VAL A 70 -5.87 -2.97 -1.68
CA VAL A 70 -7.17 -2.32 -1.95
C VAL A 70 -6.92 -0.94 -2.52
N GLY A 71 -7.54 -0.65 -3.65
CA GLY A 71 -7.53 0.71 -4.20
C GLY A 71 -8.44 1.62 -3.38
N LEU A 72 -7.95 2.80 -3.00
CA LEU A 72 -8.75 3.79 -2.32
C LEU A 72 -9.64 4.52 -3.32
N THR A 73 -10.88 4.77 -2.89
CA THR A 73 -11.72 5.78 -3.53
C THR A 73 -11.53 7.09 -2.78
N ARG A 74 -12.32 8.11 -3.09
CA ARG A 74 -12.31 9.37 -2.34
C ARG A 74 -13.16 9.31 -1.07
N ASP A 75 -13.77 8.16 -0.82
CA ASP A 75 -14.60 7.94 0.37
C ASP A 75 -13.76 7.24 1.43
N TYR A 76 -13.09 8.02 2.25
CA TYR A 76 -12.28 7.54 3.36
C TYR A 76 -12.42 8.48 4.55
N ALA A 77 -12.27 7.93 5.74
CA ALA A 77 -12.33 8.69 6.97
C ALA A 77 -11.48 7.99 8.03
N GLY A 78 -11.11 8.73 9.04
CA GLY A 78 -10.34 8.16 10.14
C GLY A 78 -9.67 9.22 10.98
N TRP A 79 -8.79 8.76 11.82
CA TRP A 79 -8.01 9.61 12.71
C TRP A 79 -6.53 9.37 12.46
N LEU A 80 -5.87 10.32 11.84
CA LEU A 80 -4.45 10.24 11.45
C LEU A 80 -3.77 11.57 11.76
N PRO A 81 -2.42 11.58 11.88
CA PRO A 81 -1.69 12.84 11.97
C PRO A 81 -1.93 13.72 10.74
N GLN A 82 -1.85 15.02 10.91
CA GLN A 82 -2.12 15.98 9.81
C GLN A 82 -1.23 15.71 8.59
N LYS A 83 0.01 15.29 8.80
CA LYS A 83 0.92 14.96 7.67
C LYS A 83 0.38 13.84 6.80
N ALA A 84 -0.32 12.86 7.39
CA ALA A 84 -0.94 11.77 6.65
C ALA A 84 -2.08 12.29 5.78
N TRP A 85 -2.94 13.14 6.35
CA TRP A 85 -4.03 13.74 5.58
C TRP A 85 -3.50 14.60 4.44
N ASP A 86 -2.45 15.36 4.67
CA ASP A 86 -1.83 16.18 3.62
C ASP A 86 -1.32 15.29 2.48
N TRP A 87 -0.67 14.18 2.82
CA TRP A 87 -0.18 13.21 1.84
C TRP A 87 -1.32 12.60 1.03
N ILE A 88 -2.38 12.13 1.72
CA ILE A 88 -3.54 11.48 1.10
C ILE A 88 -4.30 12.48 0.22
N ASP A 89 -4.64 13.64 0.76
CA ASP A 89 -5.51 14.61 0.08
C ASP A 89 -4.84 15.18 -1.17
N THR A 90 -3.54 15.46 -1.11
CA THR A 90 -2.79 15.94 -2.26
C THR A 90 -2.81 14.92 -3.39
N ARG A 91 -2.69 13.63 -3.06
CA ARG A 91 -2.64 12.56 -4.06
C ARG A 91 -4.02 12.14 -4.53
N SER A 92 -5.01 12.13 -3.65
CA SER A 92 -6.36 11.74 -4.03
C SER A 92 -6.98 12.71 -5.02
N ALA A 93 -6.56 13.98 -5.02
CA ALA A 93 -7.01 14.97 -5.98
C ALA A 93 -6.63 14.60 -7.43
N LYS A 94 -5.64 13.71 -7.61
CA LYS A 94 -5.17 13.26 -8.93
C LYS A 94 -5.84 11.97 -9.38
N MET A 95 -6.59 11.31 -8.50
CA MET A 95 -7.24 10.05 -8.84
C MET A 95 -8.44 10.30 -9.75
N ALA A 96 -8.70 9.34 -10.63
CA ALA A 96 -9.92 9.36 -11.44
C ALA A 96 -11.15 9.31 -10.52
N ALA A 97 -12.18 10.01 -10.92
CA ALA A 97 -13.43 10.05 -10.17
C ALA A 97 -14.12 8.67 -10.14
#